data_f3961908cd9920a372622972ecc055c0
#
_entry.id   f3961908cd9920a372622972ecc055c0
#
_cell.length_a   1.000
_cell.length_b   1.000
_cell.length_c   1.000
_cell.angle_alpha   90.00
_cell.angle_beta   90.00
_cell.angle_gamma   90.00
#
_symmetry.space_group_name_H-M   'P 1'
#
loop_
_entity.id
_entity.type
_entity.pdbx_description
1 polymer ?
#
loop_
_entity_poly.entity_id
_entity_poly.type
_entity_poly.pdbx_seq_one_letter_code
_entity_poly.pdbx_strand_id
1 'polypeptide(L)'
;MPGIRQGSILSPRLFTVLINIVIVKLRDSGAGCSINNIFIGCVLYADDIIVLSATVSGLQEMLNICNKTIMDMDLSFNCKKSVCIRFGPVCKYTITDMYIGSSTITWCNSIRYLGVNIESGSCFKVDTDIVRRKFFASCNAILSNSVHQAELLRLHLMEGYSLPILQYCIAAIKFTDTQLKELNACWNMAFRKIFGFHRWESVKTFICGLGRLDFKHIYALRCFKFWKSVYISSNDVLRTVFSCFANSQDFNQLCYFYGVSVTCMNFSELTRVVYEHFRTSTM
;
A
#
# COMPACT_ATOMS: atom_id res chain seq x y z
N MET A 1 12.01 5.77 -34.71
CA MET A 1 10.78 5.00 -34.42
C MET A 1 9.66 5.91 -33.96
N PRO A 2 8.41 5.75 -34.39
CA PRO A 2 7.29 6.50 -33.81
C PRO A 2 6.99 5.92 -32.43
N GLY A 3 7.49 6.61 -31.38
CA GLY A 3 7.15 6.31 -30.00
C GLY A 3 5.70 6.64 -29.68
N ILE A 4 5.16 6.08 -28.59
CA ILE A 4 3.85 6.42 -28.07
C ILE A 4 3.88 7.88 -27.58
N ARG A 5 3.02 8.73 -28.13
CA ARG A 5 2.97 10.18 -27.80
C ARG A 5 2.58 10.36 -26.33
N GLN A 6 3.44 11.02 -25.53
CA GLN A 6 3.13 11.40 -24.16
C GLN A 6 1.88 12.30 -24.12
N GLY A 7 0.96 12.01 -23.17
CA GLY A 7 -0.28 12.78 -23.00
C GLY A 7 -1.46 12.33 -23.87
N SER A 8 -1.32 11.32 -24.72
CA SER A 8 -2.45 10.73 -25.44
C SER A 8 -3.28 9.82 -24.53
N ILE A 9 -4.60 9.87 -24.65
CA ILE A 9 -5.55 9.05 -23.86
C ILE A 9 -5.34 7.54 -24.10
N LEU A 10 -4.92 7.15 -25.30
CA LEU A 10 -4.72 5.74 -25.67
C LEU A 10 -3.32 5.22 -25.30
N SER A 11 -2.35 6.08 -25.12
CA SER A 11 -0.94 5.69 -24.88
C SER A 11 -0.77 4.74 -23.70
N PRO A 12 -1.37 4.97 -22.51
CA PRO A 12 -1.24 4.05 -21.38
C PRO A 12 -1.81 2.66 -21.67
N ARG A 13 -2.93 2.57 -22.39
CA ARG A 13 -3.56 1.30 -22.75
C ARG A 13 -2.72 0.51 -23.76
N LEU A 14 -2.23 1.19 -24.81
CA LEU A 14 -1.35 0.56 -25.81
C LEU A 14 -0.06 0.06 -25.16
N PHE A 15 0.53 0.86 -24.28
CA PHE A 15 1.73 0.46 -23.54
C PHE A 15 1.46 -0.78 -22.65
N THR A 16 0.33 -0.80 -21.94
CA THR A 16 -0.06 -1.96 -21.11
C THR A 16 -0.20 -3.24 -21.95
N VAL A 17 -0.81 -3.16 -23.14
CA VAL A 17 -0.94 -4.31 -24.04
C VAL A 17 0.44 -4.77 -24.51
N LEU A 18 1.31 -3.86 -24.90
CA LEU A 18 2.67 -4.16 -25.36
C LEU A 18 3.48 -4.85 -24.26
N ILE A 19 3.52 -4.26 -23.06
CA ILE A 19 4.35 -4.76 -21.95
C ILE A 19 3.80 -6.07 -21.36
N ASN A 20 2.51 -6.40 -21.57
CA ASN A 20 1.93 -7.66 -21.11
C ASN A 20 2.64 -8.91 -21.68
N ILE A 21 3.31 -8.78 -22.82
CA ILE A 21 4.14 -9.85 -23.40
C ILE A 21 5.23 -10.29 -22.39
N VAL A 22 5.76 -9.38 -21.60
CA VAL A 22 6.75 -9.69 -20.54
C VAL A 22 6.15 -10.66 -19.52
N ILE A 23 4.91 -10.38 -19.05
CA ILE A 23 4.21 -11.25 -18.09
C ILE A 23 3.99 -12.64 -18.68
N VAL A 24 3.58 -12.73 -19.95
CA VAL A 24 3.33 -14.01 -20.63
C VAL A 24 4.63 -14.82 -20.68
N LYS A 25 5.73 -14.24 -21.17
CA LYS A 25 7.02 -14.93 -21.23
C LYS A 25 7.56 -15.36 -19.86
N LEU A 26 7.36 -14.52 -18.82
CA LEU A 26 7.74 -14.88 -17.45
C LEU A 26 6.91 -16.02 -16.89
N ARG A 27 5.60 -16.02 -17.15
CA ARG A 27 4.71 -17.13 -16.75
C ARG A 27 5.10 -18.44 -17.42
N ASP A 28 5.37 -18.39 -18.72
CA ASP A 28 5.71 -19.58 -19.52
C ASP A 28 7.07 -20.15 -19.18
N SER A 29 7.98 -19.36 -18.61
CA SER A 29 9.30 -19.82 -18.16
C SER A 29 9.25 -20.71 -16.93
N GLY A 30 8.19 -20.64 -16.12
CA GLY A 30 8.10 -21.31 -14.83
C GLY A 30 8.96 -20.70 -13.73
N ALA A 31 9.76 -19.65 -14.03
CA ALA A 31 10.54 -18.91 -13.03
C ALA A 31 9.64 -17.91 -12.28
N GLY A 32 9.95 -17.66 -11.00
CA GLY A 32 9.23 -16.71 -10.16
C GLY A 32 8.30 -17.37 -9.14
N CYS A 33 7.41 -16.57 -8.56
CA CYS A 33 6.50 -17.02 -7.52
C CYS A 33 5.12 -17.39 -8.10
N SER A 34 4.53 -18.47 -7.57
CA SER A 34 3.16 -18.90 -7.86
C SER A 34 2.44 -19.28 -6.58
N ILE A 35 1.14 -19.05 -6.52
CA ILE A 35 0.25 -19.50 -5.45
C ILE A 35 -0.89 -20.30 -6.09
N ASN A 36 -1.11 -21.53 -5.63
CA ASN A 36 -2.14 -22.43 -6.18
C ASN A 36 -2.09 -22.52 -7.73
N ASN A 37 -0.89 -22.67 -8.29
CA ASN A 37 -0.62 -22.69 -9.74
C ASN A 37 -0.95 -21.39 -10.49
N ILE A 38 -1.29 -20.31 -9.78
CA ILE A 38 -1.46 -18.99 -10.39
C ILE A 38 -0.15 -18.21 -10.25
N PHE A 39 0.40 -17.77 -11.38
CA PHE A 39 1.63 -16.99 -11.42
C PHE A 39 1.40 -15.59 -10.84
N ILE A 40 2.19 -15.26 -9.82
CA ILE A 40 2.21 -13.95 -9.14
C ILE A 40 3.59 -13.30 -9.18
N GLY A 41 4.51 -13.88 -9.93
CA GLY A 41 5.93 -13.49 -9.98
C GLY A 41 6.20 -12.16 -10.66
N CYS A 42 5.19 -11.54 -11.31
CA CYS A 42 5.36 -10.25 -11.96
C CYS A 42 4.16 -9.35 -11.76
N VAL A 43 4.42 -8.10 -11.38
CA VAL A 43 3.41 -7.05 -11.25
C VAL A 43 3.84 -5.84 -12.07
N LEU A 44 2.94 -5.33 -12.90
CA LEU A 44 3.15 -4.14 -13.73
C LEU A 44 2.29 -2.99 -13.24
N TYR A 45 2.88 -1.82 -13.13
CA TYR A 45 2.18 -0.57 -12.89
C TYR A 45 2.78 0.55 -13.75
N ALA A 46 2.07 0.95 -14.79
CA ALA A 46 2.59 1.85 -15.82
C ALA A 46 3.93 1.32 -16.38
N ASP A 47 5.02 2.07 -16.23
CA ASP A 47 6.38 1.73 -16.64
C ASP A 47 7.17 0.95 -15.56
N ASP A 48 6.65 0.84 -14.34
CA ASP A 48 7.29 0.09 -13.25
C ASP A 48 6.98 -1.41 -13.34
N ILE A 49 8.03 -2.23 -13.29
CA ILE A 49 7.94 -3.69 -13.28
C ILE A 49 8.51 -4.21 -11.96
N ILE A 50 7.71 -4.96 -11.22
CA ILE A 50 8.19 -5.75 -10.07
C ILE A 50 8.26 -7.21 -10.50
N VAL A 51 9.39 -7.85 -10.24
CA VAL A 51 9.57 -9.30 -10.37
C VAL A 51 9.83 -9.91 -9.00
N LEU A 52 9.17 -11.04 -8.72
CA LEU A 52 9.19 -11.73 -7.43
C LEU A 52 9.68 -13.16 -7.63
N SER A 53 10.74 -13.54 -6.93
CA SER A 53 11.27 -14.89 -6.92
C SER A 53 11.67 -15.32 -5.51
N ALA A 54 11.50 -16.61 -5.21
CA ALA A 54 11.95 -17.21 -3.96
C ALA A 54 13.46 -17.48 -3.96
N THR A 55 14.11 -17.49 -5.12
CA THR A 55 15.55 -17.81 -5.28
C THR A 55 16.27 -16.73 -6.08
N VAL A 56 17.56 -16.57 -5.81
CA VAL A 56 18.41 -15.60 -6.52
C VAL A 56 18.60 -16.02 -7.98
N SER A 57 18.78 -17.31 -8.24
CA SER A 57 18.90 -17.84 -9.61
C SER A 57 17.63 -17.63 -10.43
N GLY A 58 16.46 -17.91 -9.85
CA GLY A 58 15.18 -17.66 -10.51
C GLY A 58 14.93 -16.17 -10.74
N LEU A 59 15.36 -15.27 -9.82
CA LEU A 59 15.30 -13.84 -10.06
C LEU A 59 16.18 -13.42 -11.22
N GLN A 60 17.41 -13.95 -11.31
CA GLN A 60 18.31 -13.64 -12.44
C GLN A 60 17.74 -14.14 -13.77
N GLU A 61 17.15 -15.33 -13.79
CA GLU A 61 16.47 -15.86 -14.98
C GLU A 61 15.33 -14.95 -15.43
N MET A 62 14.46 -14.51 -14.49
CA MET A 62 13.40 -13.55 -14.79
C MET A 62 13.93 -12.23 -15.35
N LEU A 63 15.02 -11.70 -14.79
CA LEU A 63 15.65 -10.46 -15.28
C LEU A 63 16.19 -10.63 -16.70
N ASN A 64 16.78 -11.80 -17.02
CA ASN A 64 17.26 -12.10 -18.35
C ASN A 64 16.11 -12.16 -19.37
N ILE A 65 15.00 -12.80 -19.02
CA ILE A 65 13.78 -12.86 -19.84
C ILE A 65 13.22 -11.45 -20.05
N CYS A 66 13.10 -10.65 -18.99
CA CYS A 66 12.66 -9.28 -19.06
C CYS A 66 13.53 -8.45 -20.02
N ASN A 67 14.85 -8.51 -19.82
CA ASN A 67 15.79 -7.75 -20.64
C ASN A 67 15.69 -8.12 -22.13
N LYS A 68 15.72 -9.41 -22.45
CA LYS A 68 15.58 -9.90 -23.81
C LYS A 68 14.26 -9.42 -24.42
N THR A 69 13.16 -9.58 -23.70
CA THR A 69 11.82 -9.22 -24.22
C THR A 69 11.67 -7.72 -24.48
N ILE A 70 12.21 -6.89 -23.56
CA ILE A 70 12.17 -5.43 -23.70
C ILE A 70 13.08 -4.96 -24.83
N MET A 71 14.26 -5.56 -25.03
CA MET A 71 15.15 -5.28 -26.16
C MET A 71 14.52 -5.65 -27.50
N ASP A 72 13.78 -6.76 -27.58
CA ASP A 72 13.02 -7.17 -28.79
C ASP A 72 11.94 -6.12 -29.19
N MET A 73 11.56 -5.24 -28.26
CA MET A 73 10.60 -4.14 -28.48
C MET A 73 11.30 -2.78 -28.72
N ASP A 74 12.61 -2.75 -28.90
CA ASP A 74 13.45 -1.54 -28.96
C ASP A 74 13.31 -0.63 -27.72
N LEU A 75 13.05 -1.24 -26.56
CA LEU A 75 13.00 -0.57 -25.26
C LEU A 75 14.23 -0.96 -24.41
N SER A 76 14.50 -0.23 -23.36
CA SER A 76 15.58 -0.53 -22.43
C SER A 76 15.20 -0.21 -20.99
N PHE A 77 15.74 -1.01 -20.06
CA PHE A 77 15.59 -0.72 -18.63
C PHE A 77 16.52 0.41 -18.19
N ASN A 78 16.03 1.24 -17.28
CA ASN A 78 16.87 2.18 -16.57
C ASN A 78 17.58 1.47 -15.41
N CYS A 79 18.72 0.83 -15.67
CA CYS A 79 19.48 0.06 -14.68
C CYS A 79 19.91 0.90 -13.45
N LYS A 80 20.08 2.23 -13.60
CA LYS A 80 20.42 3.12 -12.49
C LYS A 80 19.28 3.32 -11.48
N LYS A 81 18.03 3.12 -11.92
CA LYS A 81 16.83 3.19 -11.07
C LYS A 81 16.34 1.81 -10.65
N SER A 82 16.81 0.74 -11.31
CA SER A 82 16.46 -0.63 -11.00
C SER A 82 17.25 -1.09 -9.78
N VAL A 83 16.56 -1.70 -8.82
CA VAL A 83 17.16 -2.16 -7.55
C VAL A 83 16.58 -3.50 -7.13
N CYS A 84 17.31 -4.23 -6.33
CA CYS A 84 16.85 -5.46 -5.70
C CYS A 84 16.67 -5.25 -4.20
N ILE A 85 15.61 -5.84 -3.64
CA ILE A 85 15.36 -5.85 -2.20
C ILE A 85 15.02 -7.26 -1.75
N ARG A 86 15.36 -7.60 -0.51
CA ARG A 86 15.16 -8.93 0.06
C ARG A 86 14.29 -8.90 1.30
N PHE A 87 13.52 -9.98 1.45
CA PHE A 87 12.73 -10.24 2.65
C PHE A 87 12.99 -11.67 3.11
N GLY A 88 12.81 -11.91 4.41
CA GLY A 88 12.93 -13.22 5.00
C GLY A 88 14.13 -13.36 5.94
N PRO A 89 14.31 -14.54 6.58
CA PRO A 89 15.29 -14.74 7.65
C PRO A 89 16.75 -14.54 7.20
N VAL A 90 17.02 -14.76 5.90
CA VAL A 90 18.36 -14.64 5.31
C VAL A 90 18.66 -13.27 4.70
N CYS A 91 17.83 -12.25 4.96
CA CYS A 91 17.96 -10.92 4.37
C CYS A 91 19.28 -10.19 4.69
N LYS A 92 20.04 -10.63 5.72
CA LYS A 92 21.31 -10.03 6.15
C LYS A 92 22.55 -10.63 5.48
N TYR A 93 22.44 -11.77 4.79
CA TYR A 93 23.60 -12.41 4.18
C TYR A 93 24.01 -11.70 2.90
N THR A 94 25.30 -11.71 2.59
CA THR A 94 25.83 -11.23 1.30
C THR A 94 25.35 -12.14 0.19
N ILE A 95 24.90 -11.56 -0.91
CA ILE A 95 24.43 -12.29 -2.09
C ILE A 95 25.21 -11.79 -3.31
N THR A 96 25.31 -12.65 -4.30
CA THR A 96 25.88 -12.36 -5.63
C THR A 96 25.13 -11.17 -6.26
N ASP A 97 25.86 -10.34 -6.97
CA ASP A 97 25.28 -9.25 -7.74
C ASP A 97 24.27 -9.76 -8.77
N MET A 98 23.26 -8.94 -9.03
CA MET A 98 22.24 -9.21 -10.04
C MET A 98 22.51 -8.35 -11.27
N TYR A 99 22.10 -8.85 -12.44
CA TYR A 99 22.40 -8.20 -13.71
C TYR A 99 21.16 -8.01 -14.56
N ILE A 100 21.09 -6.88 -15.28
CA ILE A 100 20.21 -6.67 -16.43
C ILE A 100 21.10 -6.42 -17.64
N GLY A 101 21.19 -7.40 -18.55
CA GLY A 101 22.20 -7.40 -19.61
C GLY A 101 23.62 -7.39 -19.03
N SER A 102 24.40 -6.37 -19.36
CA SER A 102 25.76 -6.16 -18.82
C SER A 102 25.79 -5.26 -17.57
N SER A 103 24.66 -4.70 -17.16
CA SER A 103 24.60 -3.73 -16.06
C SER A 103 24.28 -4.42 -14.73
N THR A 104 25.05 -4.11 -13.69
CA THR A 104 24.82 -4.59 -12.34
C THR A 104 23.67 -3.85 -11.67
N ILE A 105 22.80 -4.57 -10.96
CA ILE A 105 21.72 -4.01 -10.13
C ILE A 105 22.12 -4.13 -8.67
N THR A 106 22.00 -3.03 -7.93
CA THR A 106 22.35 -2.99 -6.50
C THR A 106 21.26 -3.59 -5.61
N TRP A 107 21.70 -4.31 -4.57
CA TRP A 107 20.87 -4.72 -3.46
C TRP A 107 20.70 -3.56 -2.47
N CYS A 108 19.45 -3.22 -2.15
CA CYS A 108 19.10 -2.13 -1.24
C CYS A 108 18.42 -2.67 0.02
N ASN A 109 18.60 -1.93 1.13
CA ASN A 109 17.89 -2.21 2.39
C ASN A 109 16.54 -1.47 2.46
N SER A 110 16.33 -0.47 1.61
CA SER A 110 15.05 0.23 1.50
C SER A 110 14.84 0.71 0.07
N ILE A 111 13.58 0.71 -0.35
CA ILE A 111 13.15 1.25 -1.65
C ILE A 111 11.90 2.10 -1.46
N ARG A 112 11.73 3.08 -2.35
CA ARG A 112 10.48 3.81 -2.46
C ARG A 112 9.72 3.31 -3.69
N TYR A 113 8.58 2.64 -3.46
CA TYR A 113 7.72 2.13 -4.54
C TYR A 113 6.31 2.69 -4.40
N LEU A 114 5.78 3.28 -5.47
CA LEU A 114 4.46 3.93 -5.52
C LEU A 114 4.18 4.84 -4.30
N GLY A 115 5.18 5.61 -3.87
CA GLY A 115 5.05 6.54 -2.74
C GLY A 115 5.23 5.92 -1.35
N VAL A 116 5.34 4.60 -1.24
CA VAL A 116 5.56 3.85 0.00
C VAL A 116 7.05 3.52 0.14
N ASN A 117 7.62 3.76 1.32
CA ASN A 117 8.98 3.33 1.65
C ASN A 117 8.91 1.93 2.27
N ILE A 118 9.52 0.99 1.59
CA ILE A 118 9.57 -0.42 1.94
C ILE A 118 10.97 -0.74 2.45
N GLU A 119 11.06 -1.42 3.58
CA GLU A 119 12.33 -1.80 4.22
C GLU A 119 12.55 -3.30 4.16
N SER A 120 13.79 -3.68 3.84
CA SER A 120 14.28 -5.07 3.90
C SER A 120 14.29 -5.56 5.35
N GLY A 121 13.91 -6.82 5.55
CA GLY A 121 13.91 -7.42 6.88
C GLY A 121 13.43 -8.86 6.87
N SER A 122 13.29 -9.45 8.06
CA SER A 122 12.72 -10.80 8.22
C SER A 122 11.27 -10.90 7.71
N CYS A 123 10.58 -9.75 7.64
CA CYS A 123 9.26 -9.60 7.05
C CYS A 123 9.17 -8.24 6.32
N PHE A 124 8.14 -8.09 5.51
CA PHE A 124 7.83 -6.82 4.85
C PHE A 124 7.52 -5.75 5.88
N LYS A 125 8.21 -4.62 5.80
CA LYS A 125 8.03 -3.47 6.69
C LYS A 125 7.88 -2.20 5.88
N VAL A 126 7.09 -1.27 6.42
CA VAL A 126 6.90 0.07 5.87
C VAL A 126 7.36 1.10 6.88
N ASP A 127 8.14 2.07 6.42
CA ASP A 127 8.54 3.22 7.23
C ASP A 127 7.34 4.19 7.39
N THR A 128 6.83 4.27 8.62
CA THR A 128 5.74 5.16 8.99
C THR A 128 6.21 6.56 9.39
N ASP A 129 7.49 6.76 9.69
CA ASP A 129 8.01 8.06 10.15
C ASP A 129 7.93 9.14 9.08
N ILE A 130 8.19 8.77 7.83
CA ILE A 130 8.03 9.70 6.70
C ILE A 130 6.57 10.11 6.52
N VAL A 131 5.64 9.17 6.68
CA VAL A 131 4.19 9.44 6.60
C VAL A 131 3.77 10.40 7.71
N ARG A 132 4.22 10.16 8.95
CA ARG A 132 3.95 11.01 10.12
C ARG A 132 4.49 12.43 9.91
N ARG A 133 5.74 12.57 9.45
CA ARG A 133 6.34 13.88 9.16
C ARG A 133 5.56 14.66 8.11
N LYS A 134 5.17 14.02 7.01
CA LYS A 134 4.33 14.64 5.97
C LYS A 134 2.95 15.04 6.48
N PHE A 135 2.33 14.20 7.29
CA PHE A 135 1.05 14.51 7.92
C PHE A 135 1.14 15.76 8.79
N PHE A 136 2.13 15.84 9.69
CA PHE A 136 2.29 17.01 10.55
C PHE A 136 2.67 18.28 9.77
N ALA A 137 3.47 18.17 8.72
CA ALA A 137 3.76 19.30 7.83
C ALA A 137 2.48 19.84 7.18
N SER A 138 1.63 18.95 6.65
CA SER A 138 0.32 19.32 6.09
C SER A 138 -0.60 19.95 7.13
N CYS A 139 -0.71 19.34 8.32
CA CYS A 139 -1.52 19.90 9.41
C CYS A 139 -1.06 21.30 9.84
N ASN A 140 0.24 21.49 9.99
CA ASN A 140 0.79 22.80 10.38
C ASN A 140 0.55 23.85 9.28
N ALA A 141 0.69 23.47 8.00
CA ALA A 141 0.39 24.38 6.88
C ALA A 141 -1.08 24.80 6.87
N ILE A 142 -2.01 23.87 7.13
CA ILE A 142 -3.45 24.20 7.24
C ILE A 142 -3.69 25.14 8.42
N LEU A 143 -3.15 24.83 9.60
CA LEU A 143 -3.37 25.63 10.80
C LEU A 143 -2.82 27.06 10.67
N SER A 144 -1.63 27.20 10.09
CA SER A 144 -1.01 28.53 9.90
C SER A 144 -1.76 29.39 8.89
N ASN A 145 -2.34 28.78 7.84
CA ASN A 145 -3.06 29.51 6.80
C ASN A 145 -4.58 29.70 7.10
N SER A 146 -5.08 29.12 8.19
CA SER A 146 -6.51 29.16 8.56
C SER A 146 -6.76 29.68 9.98
N VAL A 147 -5.88 30.56 10.49
CA VAL A 147 -5.93 31.04 11.90
C VAL A 147 -7.27 31.67 12.27
N HIS A 148 -7.90 32.40 11.34
CA HIS A 148 -9.18 33.09 11.56
C HIS A 148 -10.42 32.28 11.10
N GLN A 149 -10.23 31.03 10.72
CA GLN A 149 -11.31 30.19 10.23
C GLN A 149 -11.93 29.37 11.37
N ALA A 150 -13.22 29.02 11.22
CA ALA A 150 -13.94 28.16 12.15
C ALA A 150 -13.27 26.77 12.24
N GLU A 151 -13.32 26.17 13.43
CA GLU A 151 -12.69 24.87 13.73
C GLU A 151 -13.22 23.76 12.81
N LEU A 152 -14.51 23.77 12.49
CA LEU A 152 -15.10 22.78 11.58
C LEU A 152 -14.54 22.91 10.16
N LEU A 153 -14.28 24.13 9.68
CA LEU A 153 -13.66 24.33 8.38
C LEU A 153 -12.21 23.80 8.39
N ARG A 154 -11.45 24.09 9.46
CA ARG A 154 -10.11 23.52 9.64
C ARG A 154 -10.13 21.99 9.66
N LEU A 155 -11.12 21.39 10.33
CA LEU A 155 -11.30 19.93 10.35
C LEU A 155 -11.56 19.41 8.94
N HIS A 156 -12.45 19.99 8.16
CA HIS A 156 -12.71 19.59 6.77
C HIS A 156 -11.46 19.70 5.89
N LEU A 157 -10.68 20.77 6.06
CA LEU A 157 -9.39 20.89 5.35
C LEU A 157 -8.40 19.78 5.73
N MET A 158 -8.34 19.42 7.03
CA MET A 158 -7.49 18.31 7.46
C MET A 158 -8.01 16.96 6.98
N GLU A 159 -9.31 16.74 6.95
CA GLU A 159 -9.92 15.54 6.37
C GLU A 159 -9.65 15.43 4.86
N GLY A 160 -9.65 16.55 4.13
CA GLY A 160 -9.40 16.57 2.69
C GLY A 160 -7.94 16.46 2.29
N TYR A 161 -7.02 17.04 3.05
CA TYR A 161 -5.62 17.18 2.63
C TYR A 161 -4.62 16.44 3.51
N SER A 162 -4.81 16.39 4.83
CA SER A 162 -3.85 15.74 5.74
C SER A 162 -4.20 14.28 6.01
N LEU A 163 -5.45 13.95 6.27
CA LEU A 163 -5.88 12.58 6.56
C LEU A 163 -5.56 11.60 5.42
N PRO A 164 -5.71 11.95 4.12
CA PRO A 164 -5.32 11.08 3.02
C PRO A 164 -3.84 10.65 3.05
N ILE A 165 -2.95 11.46 3.62
CA ILE A 165 -1.54 11.12 3.80
C ILE A 165 -1.39 9.92 4.73
N LEU A 166 -2.14 9.88 5.84
CA LEU A 166 -2.17 8.73 6.76
C LEU A 166 -2.91 7.53 6.14
N GLN A 167 -3.89 7.78 5.29
CA GLN A 167 -4.72 6.73 4.68
C GLN A 167 -4.10 6.09 3.44
N TYR A 168 -3.03 6.65 2.91
CA TYR A 168 -2.41 6.13 1.71
C TYR A 168 -1.85 4.73 1.96
N CYS A 169 -2.30 3.76 1.17
CA CYS A 169 -1.91 2.34 1.23
C CYS A 169 -2.19 1.60 2.55
N ILE A 170 -2.87 2.20 3.54
CA ILE A 170 -3.08 1.57 4.85
C ILE A 170 -3.85 0.25 4.77
N ALA A 171 -4.76 0.10 3.82
CA ALA A 171 -5.58 -1.09 3.68
C ALA A 171 -4.82 -2.30 3.12
N ALA A 172 -3.74 -2.05 2.37
CA ALA A 172 -2.92 -3.08 1.73
C ALA A 172 -1.68 -3.48 2.55
N ILE A 173 -1.42 -2.77 3.65
CA ILE A 173 -0.22 -2.96 4.48
C ILE A 173 -0.62 -3.46 5.85
N LYS A 174 0.09 -4.48 6.33
CA LYS A 174 -0.03 -4.92 7.72
C LYS A 174 0.78 -3.99 8.62
N PHE A 175 0.10 -3.29 9.51
CA PHE A 175 0.73 -2.50 10.57
C PHE A 175 0.83 -3.28 11.87
N THR A 176 1.88 -3.01 12.64
CA THR A 176 1.95 -3.45 14.03
C THR A 176 1.01 -2.61 14.89
N ASP A 177 0.61 -3.15 16.04
CA ASP A 177 -0.21 -2.39 17.02
C ASP A 177 0.45 -1.09 17.45
N THR A 178 1.77 -1.07 17.56
CA THR A 178 2.54 0.12 17.88
C THR A 178 2.40 1.18 16.79
N GLN A 179 2.57 0.81 15.52
CA GLN A 179 2.40 1.71 14.39
C GLN A 179 0.97 2.26 14.30
N LEU A 180 -0.05 1.40 14.52
CA LEU A 180 -1.45 1.85 14.54
C LEU A 180 -1.72 2.82 15.70
N LYS A 181 -1.16 2.57 16.89
CA LYS A 181 -1.25 3.50 18.03
C LYS A 181 -0.61 4.86 17.71
N GLU A 182 0.55 4.86 17.05
CA GLU A 182 1.25 6.08 16.64
C GLU A 182 0.47 6.87 15.60
N LEU A 183 -0.07 6.21 14.57
CA LEU A 183 -0.90 6.88 13.55
C LEU A 183 -2.21 7.42 14.15
N ASN A 184 -2.82 6.68 15.08
CA ASN A 184 -3.99 7.16 15.84
C ASN A 184 -3.65 8.38 16.70
N ALA A 185 -2.45 8.39 17.33
CA ALA A 185 -1.99 9.54 18.09
C ALA A 185 -1.77 10.77 17.19
N CYS A 186 -1.29 10.59 15.95
CA CYS A 186 -1.17 11.68 14.98
C CYS A 186 -2.54 12.29 14.67
N TRP A 187 -3.55 11.47 14.40
CA TRP A 187 -4.90 11.93 14.10
C TRP A 187 -5.55 12.63 15.31
N ASN A 188 -5.44 12.05 16.49
CA ASN A 188 -5.91 12.67 17.73
C ASN A 188 -5.23 14.01 18.02
N MET A 189 -3.94 14.16 17.68
CA MET A 189 -3.22 15.42 17.83
C MET A 189 -3.77 16.51 16.90
N ALA A 190 -4.23 16.16 15.69
CA ALA A 190 -4.86 17.10 14.80
C ALA A 190 -6.13 17.68 15.43
N PHE A 191 -7.02 16.86 16.03
CA PHE A 191 -8.18 17.34 16.78
C PHE A 191 -7.79 18.25 17.94
N ARG A 192 -6.79 17.86 18.74
CA ARG A 192 -6.35 18.72 19.84
C ARG A 192 -5.90 20.10 19.37
N LYS A 193 -5.14 20.15 18.28
CA LYS A 193 -4.65 21.42 17.72
C LYS A 193 -5.77 22.28 17.14
N ILE A 194 -6.80 21.67 16.54
CA ILE A 194 -7.93 22.43 15.98
C ILE A 194 -8.81 23.01 17.07
N PHE A 195 -9.16 22.20 18.07
CA PHE A 195 -10.18 22.52 19.07
C PHE A 195 -9.61 22.97 20.42
N GLY A 196 -8.28 23.19 20.52
CA GLY A 196 -7.65 23.73 21.70
C GLY A 196 -7.55 22.78 22.90
N PHE A 197 -7.65 21.46 22.69
CA PHE A 197 -7.49 20.49 23.78
C PHE A 197 -6.03 20.37 24.22
N HIS A 198 -5.83 20.15 25.51
CA HIS A 198 -4.52 19.88 26.07
C HIS A 198 -3.96 18.51 25.62
N ARG A 199 -2.65 18.35 25.68
CA ARG A 199 -1.95 17.15 25.21
C ARG A 199 -2.44 15.85 25.87
N TRP A 200 -2.82 15.91 27.14
CA TRP A 200 -3.25 14.75 27.96
C TRP A 200 -4.75 14.47 27.87
N GLU A 201 -5.55 15.40 27.33
CA GLU A 201 -6.99 15.20 27.23
C GLU A 201 -7.36 14.16 26.18
N SER A 202 -8.34 13.33 26.52
CA SER A 202 -8.90 12.38 25.57
C SER A 202 -9.84 13.10 24.59
N VAL A 203 -9.61 12.91 23.32
CA VAL A 203 -10.50 13.46 22.26
C VAL A 203 -11.44 12.41 21.67
N LYS A 204 -11.43 11.14 22.19
CA LYS A 204 -12.19 10.04 21.62
C LYS A 204 -13.70 10.31 21.61
N THR A 205 -14.26 10.72 22.74
CA THR A 205 -15.69 11.05 22.88
C THR A 205 -16.06 12.24 22.01
N PHE A 206 -15.18 13.24 21.92
CA PHE A 206 -15.37 14.42 21.09
C PHE A 206 -15.41 14.08 19.59
N ILE A 207 -14.46 13.25 19.12
CA ILE A 207 -14.42 12.73 17.75
C ILE A 207 -15.72 11.98 17.43
N CYS A 208 -16.18 11.12 18.35
CA CYS A 208 -17.44 10.40 18.22
C CYS A 208 -18.65 11.36 18.15
N GLY A 209 -18.70 12.37 19.00
CA GLY A 209 -19.77 13.40 19.01
C GLY A 209 -19.85 14.19 17.70
N LEU A 210 -18.73 14.43 17.04
CA LEU A 210 -18.68 15.04 15.71
C LEU A 210 -19.09 14.08 14.58
N GLY A 211 -19.45 12.82 14.88
CA GLY A 211 -19.76 11.80 13.87
C GLY A 211 -18.56 11.36 13.05
N ARG A 212 -17.36 11.51 13.60
CA ARG A 212 -16.08 11.08 12.99
C ARG A 212 -15.58 9.79 13.61
N LEU A 213 -14.60 9.16 12.95
CA LEU A 213 -13.91 7.96 13.44
C LEU A 213 -12.50 8.33 13.93
N ASP A 214 -12.02 7.67 14.96
CA ASP A 214 -10.59 7.66 15.26
C ASP A 214 -9.83 6.85 14.19
N PHE A 215 -8.50 6.98 14.17
CA PHE A 215 -7.71 6.38 13.10
C PHE A 215 -7.75 4.84 13.08
N LYS A 216 -7.91 4.18 14.23
CA LYS A 216 -8.04 2.73 14.29
C LYS A 216 -9.29 2.22 13.57
N HIS A 217 -10.42 2.91 13.76
CA HIS A 217 -11.68 2.57 13.09
C HIS A 217 -11.66 2.96 11.61
N ILE A 218 -10.97 4.06 11.25
CA ILE A 218 -10.69 4.41 9.85
C ILE A 218 -9.88 3.29 9.17
N TYR A 219 -8.82 2.81 9.83
CA TYR A 219 -8.01 1.70 9.34
C TYR A 219 -8.84 0.45 9.09
N ALA A 220 -9.61 0.00 10.10
CA ALA A 220 -10.47 -1.17 9.99
C ALA A 220 -11.47 -1.04 8.82
N LEU A 221 -12.15 0.10 8.71
CA LEU A 221 -13.11 0.36 7.64
C LEU A 221 -12.43 0.32 6.25
N ARG A 222 -11.23 0.90 6.12
CA ARG A 222 -10.47 0.88 4.88
C ARG A 222 -10.03 -0.55 4.52
N CYS A 223 -9.56 -1.33 5.49
CA CYS A 223 -9.24 -2.75 5.28
C CYS A 223 -10.45 -3.54 4.80
N PHE A 224 -11.60 -3.44 5.46
CA PHE A 224 -12.80 -4.16 5.06
C PHE A 224 -13.26 -3.79 3.65
N LYS A 225 -13.29 -2.50 3.33
CA LYS A 225 -13.68 -2.02 1.98
C LYS A 225 -12.70 -2.46 0.90
N PHE A 226 -11.41 -2.38 1.17
CA PHE A 226 -10.36 -2.83 0.25
C PHE A 226 -10.49 -4.32 -0.04
N TRP A 227 -10.53 -5.13 1.00
CA TRP A 227 -10.61 -6.59 0.84
C TRP A 227 -11.96 -7.05 0.26
N LYS A 228 -13.04 -6.31 0.52
CA LYS A 228 -14.30 -6.50 -0.21
C LYS A 228 -14.14 -6.24 -1.71
N SER A 229 -13.46 -5.17 -2.10
CA SER A 229 -13.18 -4.87 -3.51
C SER A 229 -12.32 -5.95 -4.18
N VAL A 230 -11.32 -6.48 -3.45
CA VAL A 230 -10.49 -7.60 -3.92
C VAL A 230 -11.31 -8.88 -4.08
N TYR A 231 -12.18 -9.19 -3.11
CA TYR A 231 -13.06 -10.36 -3.14
C TYR A 231 -14.02 -10.38 -4.34
N ILE A 232 -14.63 -9.25 -4.68
CA ILE A 232 -15.57 -9.14 -5.80
C ILE A 232 -14.90 -8.97 -7.16
N SER A 233 -13.55 -8.89 -7.19
CA SER A 233 -12.80 -8.73 -8.43
C SER A 233 -12.93 -9.96 -9.33
N SER A 234 -13.02 -9.74 -10.64
CA SER A 234 -12.94 -10.80 -11.66
C SER A 234 -11.51 -11.30 -11.92
N ASN A 235 -10.49 -10.66 -11.34
CA ASN A 235 -9.08 -11.02 -11.53
C ASN A 235 -8.70 -12.21 -10.64
N ASP A 236 -8.26 -13.31 -11.24
CA ASP A 236 -7.89 -14.55 -10.54
C ASP A 236 -6.72 -14.38 -9.59
N VAL A 237 -5.73 -13.54 -9.94
CA VAL A 237 -4.59 -13.22 -9.06
C VAL A 237 -5.09 -12.54 -7.79
N LEU A 238 -5.98 -11.54 -7.92
CA LEU A 238 -6.53 -10.83 -6.75
C LEU A 238 -7.37 -11.77 -5.88
N ARG A 239 -8.19 -12.64 -6.47
CA ARG A 239 -8.98 -13.63 -5.71
C ARG A 239 -8.08 -14.62 -4.97
N THR A 240 -7.00 -15.06 -5.58
CA THR A 240 -6.01 -15.94 -4.94
C THR A 240 -5.32 -15.23 -3.78
N VAL A 241 -4.90 -13.99 -3.95
CA VAL A 241 -4.31 -13.17 -2.86
C VAL A 241 -5.33 -12.99 -1.73
N PHE A 242 -6.61 -12.73 -2.05
CA PHE A 242 -7.66 -12.63 -1.05
C PHE A 242 -7.81 -13.93 -0.26
N SER A 243 -7.86 -15.11 -0.90
CA SER A 243 -8.02 -16.39 -0.21
C SER A 243 -6.87 -16.66 0.77
N CYS A 244 -5.64 -16.31 0.40
CA CYS A 244 -4.49 -16.43 1.30
C CYS A 244 -4.59 -15.44 2.49
N PHE A 245 -5.00 -14.20 2.24
CA PHE A 245 -5.13 -13.18 3.27
C PHE A 245 -6.33 -13.43 4.20
N ALA A 246 -7.47 -13.83 3.66
CA ALA A 246 -8.68 -14.12 4.42
C ALA A 246 -8.48 -15.26 5.45
N ASN A 247 -7.50 -16.15 5.21
CA ASN A 247 -7.11 -17.20 6.14
C ASN A 247 -6.07 -16.74 7.17
N SER A 248 -5.59 -15.49 7.11
CA SER A 248 -4.64 -14.98 8.09
C SER A 248 -5.32 -14.76 9.44
N GLN A 249 -4.62 -15.12 10.53
CA GLN A 249 -5.12 -14.96 11.89
C GLN A 249 -5.48 -13.51 12.20
N ASP A 250 -4.65 -12.55 11.76
CA ASP A 250 -4.85 -11.13 12.04
C ASP A 250 -6.13 -10.59 11.40
N PHE A 251 -6.40 -10.97 10.15
CA PHE A 251 -7.61 -10.51 9.46
C PHE A 251 -8.86 -11.13 10.07
N ASN A 252 -8.80 -12.42 10.44
CA ASN A 252 -9.90 -13.09 11.12
C ASN A 252 -10.18 -12.48 12.49
N GLN A 253 -9.15 -12.14 13.27
CA GLN A 253 -9.30 -11.42 14.53
C GLN A 253 -9.92 -10.04 14.34
N LEU A 254 -9.50 -9.29 13.31
CA LEU A 254 -10.09 -8.00 12.98
C LEU A 254 -11.58 -8.14 12.61
N CYS A 255 -11.93 -9.10 11.77
CA CYS A 255 -13.30 -9.38 11.40
C CYS A 255 -14.15 -9.79 12.61
N TYR A 256 -13.62 -10.67 13.46
CA TYR A 256 -14.30 -11.12 14.69
C TYR A 256 -14.55 -9.97 15.65
N PHE A 257 -13.52 -9.11 15.88
CA PHE A 257 -13.61 -7.97 16.79
C PHE A 257 -14.73 -6.99 16.40
N TYR A 258 -14.96 -6.78 15.11
CA TYR A 258 -16.02 -5.90 14.60
C TYR A 258 -17.34 -6.62 14.28
N GLY A 259 -17.42 -7.94 14.39
CA GLY A 259 -18.57 -8.71 13.94
C GLY A 259 -18.83 -8.60 12.43
N VAL A 260 -17.75 -8.50 11.63
CA VAL A 260 -17.82 -8.26 10.19
C VAL A 260 -17.59 -9.54 9.39
N SER A 261 -18.42 -9.76 8.37
CA SER A 261 -18.18 -10.73 7.30
C SER A 261 -17.98 -9.98 5.97
N VAL A 262 -16.73 -9.90 5.53
CA VAL A 262 -16.38 -9.17 4.29
C VAL A 262 -16.99 -9.81 3.05
N THR A 263 -17.20 -11.13 3.07
CA THR A 263 -17.82 -11.85 1.95
C THR A 263 -19.34 -11.62 1.85
N CYS A 264 -20.03 -11.53 2.99
CA CYS A 264 -21.48 -11.43 3.06
C CYS A 264 -21.99 -9.99 3.04
N MET A 265 -21.32 -9.07 3.77
CA MET A 265 -21.78 -7.68 3.94
C MET A 265 -21.47 -6.81 2.71
N ASN A 266 -22.35 -5.87 2.40
CA ASN A 266 -22.08 -4.84 1.40
C ASN A 266 -21.28 -3.66 1.98
N PHE A 267 -20.88 -2.69 1.14
CA PHE A 267 -20.04 -1.55 1.57
C PHE A 267 -20.70 -0.63 2.60
N SER A 268 -22.02 -0.48 2.55
CA SER A 268 -22.77 0.36 3.51
C SER A 268 -22.91 -0.34 4.85
N GLU A 269 -23.15 -1.64 4.86
CA GLU A 269 -23.20 -2.47 6.09
C GLU A 269 -21.85 -2.47 6.80
N LEU A 270 -20.74 -2.65 6.07
CA LEU A 270 -19.39 -2.54 6.62
C LEU A 270 -19.14 -1.17 7.27
N THR A 271 -19.63 -0.11 6.63
CA THR A 271 -19.50 1.25 7.18
C THR A 271 -20.32 1.38 8.47
N ARG A 272 -21.58 0.97 8.45
CA ARG A 272 -22.49 1.04 9.60
C ARG A 272 -21.92 0.33 10.82
N VAL A 273 -21.49 -0.93 10.65
CA VAL A 273 -20.95 -1.74 11.75
C VAL A 273 -19.74 -1.09 12.40
N VAL A 274 -18.81 -0.54 11.63
CA VAL A 274 -17.62 0.13 12.18
C VAL A 274 -17.99 1.39 12.97
N TYR A 275 -18.95 2.18 12.47
CA TYR A 275 -19.43 3.39 13.20
C TYR A 275 -20.20 3.02 14.48
N GLU A 276 -21.04 2.01 14.46
CA GLU A 276 -21.76 1.49 15.64
C GLU A 276 -20.77 0.97 16.69
N HIS A 277 -19.78 0.17 16.27
CA HIS A 277 -18.74 -0.32 17.17
C HIS A 277 -17.96 0.82 17.82
N PHE A 278 -17.61 1.88 17.08
CA PHE A 278 -16.94 3.04 17.65
C PHE A 278 -17.80 3.76 18.67
N ARG A 279 -19.08 3.98 18.39
CA ARG A 279 -20.03 4.62 19.32
C ARG A 279 -20.15 3.82 20.61
N THR A 280 -20.41 2.52 20.54
CA THR A 280 -20.55 1.67 21.73
C THR A 280 -19.28 1.57 22.57
N SER A 281 -18.10 1.60 21.93
CA SER A 281 -16.81 1.59 22.63
C SER A 281 -16.41 2.94 23.25
N THR A 282 -17.24 3.98 23.04
CA THR A 282 -16.95 5.36 23.46
C THR A 282 -17.91 5.83 24.56
N MET A 283 -19.07 5.16 24.69
CA MET A 283 -19.99 5.33 25.81
C MET A 283 -19.50 4.60 27.05
#